data_ed3e6ac8632c96a567470c4bee4665da
#
_entry.id   ed3e6ac8632c96a567470c4bee4665da
#
_cell.length_a   1.000
_cell.length_b   1.000
_cell.length_c   1.000
_cell.angle_alpha   90.00
_cell.angle_beta   90.00
_cell.angle_gamma   90.00
#
_symmetry.space_group_name_H-M   'P 1'
#
loop_
_entity.id
_entity.type
_entity.pdbx_description
1 polymer ?
#
loop_
_entity_poly.entity_id
_entity_poly.type
_entity_poly.pdbx_seq_one_letter_code
_entity_poly.pdbx_strand_id
1 'polypeptide(L)' 'MEIGDIYSTRNRLIAIVYNITVMEGNAEPSAVGVIFGYNGRFAWDMGGSCHKGEISDYDLVSYLGSVRSTGIII' A
#
# COMPACT_ATOMS: atom_id res chain seq x y z
N MET A 1 -1.19 7.09 -5.39
CA MET A 1 -0.95 5.66 -5.14
C MET A 1 -1.67 4.85 -6.21
N GLU A 2 -0.99 3.90 -6.81
CA GLU A 2 -1.53 3.12 -7.91
C GLU A 2 -1.21 1.65 -7.73
N ILE A 3 -1.95 0.80 -8.43
CA ILE A 3 -1.69 -0.64 -8.41
C ILE A 3 -0.30 -0.88 -8.98
N GLY A 4 0.48 -1.69 -8.27
CA GLY A 4 1.87 -1.99 -8.63
C GLY A 4 2.89 -1.13 -7.92
N ASP A 5 2.47 -0.12 -7.17
CA ASP A 5 3.38 0.73 -6.42
C ASP A 5 4.01 -0.04 -5.28
N ILE A 6 5.27 0.23 -5.04
CA ILE A 6 6.07 -0.40 -3.99
C ILE A 6 6.51 0.69 -3.01
N TYR A 7 6.32 0.40 -1.74
CA TYR A 7 6.63 1.33 -0.66
C TYR A 7 7.45 0.64 0.42
N SER A 8 8.18 1.43 1.20
CA SER A 8 8.68 0.94 2.48
C SER A 8 7.71 1.37 3.58
N THR A 9 7.55 0.49 4.56
CA THR A 9 6.73 0.80 5.72
C THR A 9 7.57 1.55 6.75
N ARG A 10 6.90 2.07 7.78
CA ARG A 10 7.59 2.79 8.86
C ARG A 10 8.60 1.89 9.57
N ASN A 11 8.31 0.60 9.71
CA ASN A 11 9.24 -0.35 10.30
C ASN A 11 10.18 -0.99 9.27
N ARG A 12 10.35 -0.35 8.10
CA ARG A 12 11.34 -0.72 7.09
C ARG A 12 11.10 -2.05 6.38
N LEU A 13 9.86 -2.44 6.27
CA LEU A 13 9.48 -3.59 5.45
C LEU A 13 9.06 -3.11 4.07
N ILE A 14 8.97 -4.04 3.14
CA ILE A 14 8.58 -3.74 1.77
C ILE A 14 7.12 -4.12 1.58
N ALA A 15 6.35 -3.20 1.05
CA ALA A 15 4.94 -3.40 0.75
C ALA A 15 4.67 -3.17 -0.72
N ILE A 16 3.74 -3.91 -1.28
CA ILE A 16 3.30 -3.71 -2.65
C ILE A 16 1.78 -3.59 -2.68
N VAL A 17 1.29 -2.61 -3.42
CA VAL A 17 -0.14 -2.37 -3.60
C VAL A 17 -0.59 -3.17 -4.82
N TYR A 18 -1.56 -4.05 -4.64
CA TYR A 18 -2.06 -4.85 -5.75
C TYR A 18 -3.51 -4.54 -6.11
N ASN A 19 -4.20 -3.75 -5.32
CA ASN A 19 -5.57 -3.36 -5.64
C ASN A 19 -5.90 -2.02 -5.01
N ILE A 20 -6.84 -1.32 -5.63
CA ILE A 20 -7.41 -0.10 -5.07
C ILE A 20 -8.91 -0.27 -5.11
N THR A 21 -9.55 -0.19 -3.96
CA THR A 21 -10.98 -0.43 -3.83
C THR A 21 -11.70 0.81 -3.36
N VAL A 22 -12.93 0.96 -3.80
CA VAL A 22 -13.82 2.01 -3.32
C VAL A 22 -15.01 1.32 -2.69
N MET A 23 -15.19 1.53 -1.39
CA MET A 23 -16.34 0.95 -0.70
C MET A 23 -17.56 1.81 -0.93
N GLU A 24 -18.68 1.14 -1.15
CA GLU A 24 -19.95 1.82 -1.31
C GLU A 24 -20.25 2.66 -0.06
N GLY A 25 -20.62 3.92 -0.28
CA GLY A 25 -20.89 4.84 0.81
C GLY A 25 -19.67 5.59 1.31
N ASN A 26 -18.47 5.22 0.87
CA ASN A 26 -17.24 5.94 1.18
C ASN A 26 -16.78 6.72 -0.03
N ALA A 27 -16.36 7.96 0.21
CA ALA A 27 -15.87 8.81 -0.86
C ALA A 27 -14.41 8.52 -1.21
N GLU A 28 -13.67 7.90 -0.31
CA GLU A 28 -12.24 7.72 -0.49
C GLU A 28 -11.89 6.27 -0.79
N PRO A 29 -11.04 6.04 -1.80
CA PRO A 29 -10.57 4.70 -2.09
C PRO A 29 -9.57 4.23 -1.04
N SER A 30 -9.41 2.91 -0.94
CA SER A 30 -8.41 2.28 -0.10
C SER A 30 -7.47 1.46 -0.97
N ALA A 31 -6.19 1.53 -0.65
CA ALA A 31 -5.19 0.69 -1.27
C ALA A 31 -5.09 -0.61 -0.50
N VAL A 32 -4.97 -1.72 -1.21
CA VAL A 32 -4.85 -3.05 -0.62
C VAL A 32 -3.58 -3.67 -1.14
N GLY A 33 -2.83 -4.30 -0.26
CA GLY A 33 -1.59 -4.92 -0.66
C GLY A 33 -1.08 -5.91 0.36
N VAL A 34 0.17 -6.29 0.17
CA VAL A 34 0.86 -7.21 1.07
C VAL A 34 2.14 -6.57 1.55
N ILE A 35 2.59 -7.01 2.72
CA ILE A 35 3.89 -6.64 3.26
C ILE A 35 4.71 -7.92 3.30
N PHE A 36 5.89 -7.88 2.69
CA PHE A 36 6.77 -9.04 2.65
C PHE A 36 7.18 -9.42 4.07
N GLY A 37 7.04 -10.69 4.38
CA GLY A 37 7.30 -11.21 5.71
C GLY A 37 6.06 -11.41 6.56
N TYR A 38 4.91 -10.97 6.08
CA TYR A 38 3.65 -11.13 6.80
C TYR A 38 2.65 -11.89 5.95
N ASN A 39 1.84 -12.70 6.60
CA ASN A 39 0.72 -13.36 5.95
C ASN A 39 -0.48 -12.43 5.93
N GLY A 40 -1.31 -12.58 4.89
CA GLY A 40 -2.53 -11.80 4.77
C GLY A 40 -2.30 -10.49 4.04
N ARG A 41 -3.36 -9.72 3.96
CA ARG A 41 -3.35 -8.46 3.22
C ARG A 41 -3.54 -7.30 4.17
N PHE A 42 -3.04 -6.16 3.73
CA PHE A 42 -3.15 -4.91 4.45
C PHE A 42 -3.95 -3.92 3.63
N ALA A 43 -4.57 -2.97 4.30
CA ALA A 43 -5.26 -1.89 3.63
C ALA A 43 -4.75 -0.56 4.17
N TRP A 44 -4.59 0.41 3.29
CA TRP A 44 -4.14 1.76 3.65
C TRP A 44 -5.07 2.77 3.00
N ASP A 45 -5.17 3.95 3.60
CA ASP A 45 -5.81 5.05 2.89
C ASP A 45 -4.84 5.56 1.80
N MET A 46 -5.29 6.48 0.99
CA MET A 46 -4.47 6.95 -0.13
C MET A 46 -3.28 7.79 0.32
N GLY A 47 -3.22 8.15 1.59
CA GLY A 47 -2.06 8.78 2.19
C GLY A 47 -1.07 7.80 2.77
N GLY A 48 -1.38 6.50 2.74
CA GLY A 48 -0.48 5.46 3.24
C GLY A 48 -0.71 5.05 4.68
N SER A 49 -1.79 5.50 5.31
CA SER A 49 -2.06 5.22 6.71
C SER A 49 -2.87 3.95 6.88
N CYS A 50 -2.45 3.08 7.79
CA CYS A 50 -3.22 1.87 8.13
C CYS A 50 -4.45 2.19 8.95
N HIS A 51 -4.30 3.12 9.88
CA HIS A 51 -5.36 3.49 10.81
C HIS A 51 -5.49 5.00 10.83
N LYS A 52 -6.64 5.47 10.41
CA LYS A 52 -6.88 6.89 10.29
C LYS A 52 -6.66 7.59 11.64
N GLY A 53 -5.82 8.62 11.62
CA GLY A 53 -5.54 9.40 12.82
C GLY A 53 -4.51 8.79 13.76
N GLU A 54 -3.94 7.64 13.41
CA GLU A 54 -2.96 6.96 14.25
C GLU A 54 -1.71 6.63 13.45
N ILE A 55 -0.57 6.64 14.12
CA ILE A 55 0.70 6.24 13.51
C ILE A 55 0.88 4.75 13.74
N SER A 56 1.19 4.02 12.67
CA SER A 56 1.41 2.59 12.70
C SER A 56 2.76 2.25 12.09
N ASP A 57 3.38 1.18 12.60
CA ASP A 57 4.61 0.67 12.02
C ASP A 57 4.42 0.20 10.58
N TYR A 58 3.20 -0.10 10.20
CA TYR A 58 2.90 -0.60 8.86
C TYR A 58 2.42 0.48 7.90
N ASP A 59 2.46 1.73 8.31
CA ASP A 59 2.15 2.85 7.42
C ASP A 59 3.17 2.90 6.28
N LEU A 60 2.68 3.23 5.09
CA LEU A 60 3.57 3.41 3.93
C LEU A 60 4.21 4.78 4.02
N VAL A 61 5.53 4.83 4.07
CA VAL A 61 6.23 6.09 4.32
C VAL A 61 7.13 6.54 3.17
N SER A 62 7.59 5.62 2.32
CA SER A 62 8.47 5.98 1.21
C SER A 62 8.08 5.23 -0.03
N TYR A 63 7.92 5.95 -1.12
CA TYR A 63 7.67 5.35 -2.43
C TYR A 63 9.00 4.85 -3.00
N LEU A 64 9.06 3.59 -3.37
CA LEU A 64 10.28 2.97 -3.86
C LEU A 64 10.26 2.75 -5.37
N GLY A 65 9.10 2.77 -5.98
CA GLY A 65 8.98 2.52 -7.40
C GLY A 65 7.72 1.74 -7.71
N SER A 66 7.64 1.25 -8.94
CA SER A 66 6.46 0.52 -9.38
C SER A 66 6.89 -0.61 -10.29
N VAL A 67 6.23 -1.75 -10.16
CA VAL A 67 6.49 -2.87 -11.06
C VAL A 67 6.15 -2.52 -12.51
N ARG A 68 5.24 -1.57 -12.72
CA ARG A 68 4.89 -1.13 -14.07
C ARG A 68 6.04 -0.39 -14.75
N SER A 69 6.83 0.32 -13.97
CA SER A 69 7.91 1.13 -14.53
C SER A 69 9.21 0.37 -14.64
N THR A 70 9.29 -0.84 -14.11
CA THR A 70 10.51 -1.65 -14.17
C THR A 70 10.59 -2.47 -15.44
N GLY A 71 9.51 -2.61 -16.18
CA GLY A 71 9.49 -3.44 -17.37
C GLY A 71 9.50 -4.93 -17.11
N ILE A 72 9.25 -5.33 -15.89
CA ILE A 72 9.23 -6.75 -15.51
C ILE A 72 7.93 -7.43 -15.88
N ILE A 73 7.03 -6.70 -16.43
CA ILE A 73 5.75 -7.26 -16.84
C ILE A 73 5.97 -8.15 -18.04
N ILE A 74 5.61 -9.35 -17.91
CA ILE A 74 5.83 -10.30 -18.96
C ILE A 74 4.53 -10.90 -19.42
#